data_e685bc08aabe59702c55c051c5bbcacd
#
_entry.id   e685bc08aabe59702c55c051c5bbcacd
#
_cell.length_a   1.000
_cell.length_b   1.000
_cell.length_c   1.000
_cell.angle_alpha   90.00
_cell.angle_beta   90.00
_cell.angle_gamma   90.00
#
_symmetry.space_group_name_H-M   'P 1'
#
loop_
_entity.id
_entity.type
_entity.pdbx_description
1 polymer ?
#
loop_
_entity_poly.entity_id
_entity_poly.type
_entity_poly.pdbx_seq_one_letter_code
_entity_poly.pdbx_strand_id
1 'polypeptide(L)'
;RVLHKSSLPIEVTQEIFDRAHKSGNYVQTYKTVDIVTKRHTKELDYYVERSHMTYKLTRRISDCLDSEPQKVILIHLEDDGKLKRFQKANAAWAKGKCNSFFSCKEYLEYCPVDTDKGTGAQYLVKLLNIPHTSTVAIGDEQNDIPMIQSAHIGIAMKNGIDDIKKA
;
A
#
# COMPACT_ATOMS: atom_id res chain seq x y z
N ARG A 1 -2.88 -6.29 21.15
CA ARG A 1 -3.06 -7.64 20.61
C ARG A 1 -3.28 -7.56 19.10
N VAL A 2 -2.49 -8.28 18.30
CA VAL A 2 -2.72 -8.43 16.85
C VAL A 2 -3.83 -9.46 16.66
N LEU A 3 -4.87 -9.12 15.91
CA LEU A 3 -6.03 -9.97 15.62
C LEU A 3 -5.88 -10.70 14.28
N HIS A 4 -5.25 -10.03 13.32
CA HIS A 4 -4.95 -10.56 11.99
C HIS A 4 -3.65 -9.94 11.50
N LYS A 5 -2.84 -10.70 10.78
CA LYS A 5 -1.62 -10.21 10.13
C LYS A 5 -1.52 -10.85 8.74
N SER A 6 -1.32 -10.02 7.74
CA SER A 6 -0.92 -10.44 6.40
C SER A 6 0.41 -9.76 6.05
N SER A 7 1.29 -10.45 5.36
CA SER A 7 2.64 -9.96 5.07
C SER A 7 3.10 -10.35 3.66
N LEU A 8 3.99 -9.52 3.10
CA LEU A 8 4.66 -9.79 1.85
C LEU A 8 5.85 -10.71 2.09
N PRO A 9 6.01 -11.79 1.34
CA PRO A 9 7.24 -12.60 1.39
C PRO A 9 8.49 -11.73 1.19
N ILE A 10 9.56 -12.07 1.90
CA ILE A 10 10.85 -11.31 1.82
C ILE A 10 11.35 -11.25 0.38
N GLU A 11 11.24 -12.33 -0.38
CA GLU A 11 11.66 -12.42 -1.79
C GLU A 11 10.85 -11.46 -2.68
N VAL A 12 9.54 -11.40 -2.47
CA VAL A 12 8.65 -10.48 -3.20
C VAL A 12 9.00 -9.03 -2.84
N THR A 13 9.21 -8.76 -1.55
CA THR A 13 9.66 -7.45 -1.06
C THR A 13 10.97 -7.04 -1.72
N GLN A 14 11.97 -7.91 -1.71
CA GLN A 14 13.28 -7.65 -2.33
C GLN A 14 13.14 -7.37 -3.84
N GLU A 15 12.31 -8.14 -4.52
CA GLU A 15 12.10 -7.97 -5.97
C GLU A 15 11.40 -6.65 -6.30
N ILE A 16 10.43 -6.19 -5.48
CA ILE A 16 9.83 -4.84 -5.63
C ILE A 16 10.92 -3.78 -5.52
N PHE A 17 11.80 -3.89 -4.51
CA PHE A 17 12.91 -2.94 -4.34
C PHE A 17 13.86 -2.91 -5.53
N ASP A 18 14.20 -4.07 -6.08
CA ASP A 18 15.14 -4.15 -7.20
C ASP A 18 14.53 -3.60 -8.49
N ARG A 19 13.24 -3.86 -8.74
CA ARG A 19 12.49 -3.28 -9.86
C ARG A 19 12.35 -1.76 -9.74
N ALA A 20 11.99 -1.27 -8.55
CA ALA A 20 11.90 0.14 -8.26
C ALA A 20 13.24 0.85 -8.47
N HIS A 21 14.33 0.24 -7.98
CA HIS A 21 15.67 0.78 -8.13
C HIS A 21 16.12 0.84 -9.59
N LYS A 22 15.89 -0.23 -10.37
CA LYS A 22 16.21 -0.29 -11.80
C LYS A 22 15.50 0.80 -12.61
N SER A 23 14.31 1.20 -12.18
CA SER A 23 13.51 2.25 -12.84
C SER A 23 13.69 3.64 -12.22
N GLY A 24 14.67 3.80 -11.32
CA GLY A 24 14.96 5.08 -10.68
C GLY A 24 13.88 5.61 -9.74
N ASN A 25 13.01 4.72 -9.22
CA ASN A 25 12.01 5.09 -8.24
C ASN A 25 12.54 5.00 -6.82
N TYR A 26 12.07 5.88 -5.95
CA TYR A 26 12.22 5.72 -4.50
C TYR A 26 11.27 4.66 -4.00
N VAL A 27 11.74 3.83 -3.04
CA VAL A 27 10.98 2.74 -2.46
C VAL A 27 11.37 2.53 -1.00
N GLN A 28 10.38 2.25 -0.15
CA GLN A 28 10.54 1.96 1.26
C GLN A 28 9.61 0.85 1.72
N THR A 29 9.96 0.24 2.84
CA THR A 29 9.11 -0.66 3.62
C THR A 29 9.26 -0.33 5.10
N TYR A 30 8.69 -1.15 5.97
CA TYR A 30 8.61 -0.88 7.40
C TYR A 30 9.11 -2.06 8.22
N LYS A 31 9.82 -1.75 9.31
CA LYS A 31 10.19 -2.67 10.37
C LYS A 31 9.72 -2.08 11.69
N THR A 32 8.67 -2.66 12.29
CA THR A 32 8.05 -2.16 13.53
C THR A 32 7.62 -0.69 13.38
N VAL A 33 8.46 0.25 13.82
CA VAL A 33 8.21 1.70 13.77
C VAL A 33 9.18 2.44 12.85
N ASP A 34 10.13 1.74 12.25
CA ASP A 34 11.14 2.35 11.39
C ASP A 34 10.78 2.18 9.90
N ILE A 35 11.02 3.21 9.11
CA ILE A 35 11.10 3.11 7.65
C ILE A 35 12.41 2.42 7.30
N VAL A 36 12.37 1.47 6.39
CA VAL A 36 13.56 0.80 5.84
C VAL A 36 13.67 1.08 4.36
N THR A 37 14.78 1.66 3.92
CA THR A 37 15.03 2.01 2.53
C THR A 37 16.52 1.91 2.19
N LYS A 38 16.87 1.93 0.89
CA LYS A 38 18.27 1.82 0.42
C LYS A 38 19.01 3.15 0.37
N ARG A 39 18.33 4.28 0.30
CA ARG A 39 18.95 5.60 0.11
C ARG A 39 18.11 6.73 0.71
N HIS A 40 18.79 7.78 1.10
CA HIS A 40 18.19 9.04 1.49
C HIS A 40 17.82 9.87 0.24
N THR A 41 16.61 10.38 0.18
CA THR A 41 16.09 11.21 -0.93
C THR A 41 15.04 12.19 -0.44
N LYS A 42 14.64 13.15 -1.28
CA LYS A 42 13.55 14.09 -1.00
C LYS A 42 12.22 13.40 -0.67
N GLU A 43 11.97 12.22 -1.22
CA GLU A 43 10.77 11.43 -0.95
C GLU A 43 10.78 10.87 0.47
N LEU A 44 11.96 10.46 0.96
CA LEU A 44 12.10 10.03 2.35
C LEU A 44 11.86 11.19 3.31
N ASP A 45 12.48 12.34 3.06
CA ASP A 45 12.30 13.54 3.88
C ASP A 45 10.83 13.95 3.96
N TYR A 46 10.17 14.01 2.80
CA TYR A 46 8.74 14.30 2.70
C TYR A 46 7.88 13.34 3.53
N TYR A 47 8.19 12.03 3.47
CA TYR A 47 7.44 11.03 4.21
C TYR A 47 7.71 11.08 5.72
N VAL A 48 8.96 11.27 6.13
CA VAL A 48 9.37 11.40 7.53
C VAL A 48 8.74 12.62 8.19
N GLU A 49 8.75 13.78 7.51
CA GLU A 49 8.11 15.01 8.01
C GLU A 49 6.62 14.81 8.31
N ARG A 50 5.90 14.06 7.47
CA ARG A 50 4.46 13.83 7.62
C ARG A 50 4.11 12.69 8.60
N SER A 51 4.93 11.65 8.66
CA SER A 51 4.69 10.46 9.48
C SER A 51 5.33 10.53 10.87
N HIS A 52 6.32 11.39 11.04
CA HIS A 52 7.18 11.46 12.24
C HIS A 52 7.87 10.13 12.58
N MET A 53 8.04 9.26 11.57
CA MET A 53 8.71 7.96 11.74
C MET A 53 10.23 8.13 11.65
N THR A 54 10.96 7.28 12.36
CA THR A 54 12.40 7.10 12.20
C THR A 54 12.69 6.23 10.97
N TYR A 55 13.93 6.25 10.48
CA TYR A 55 14.32 5.45 9.32
C TYR A 55 15.70 4.79 9.49
N LYS A 56 15.88 3.69 8.72
CA LYS A 56 17.15 2.97 8.60
C LYS A 56 17.52 2.82 7.14
N LEU A 57 18.77 3.14 6.82
CA LEU A 57 19.34 2.88 5.51
C LEU A 57 20.02 1.51 5.49
N THR A 58 19.75 0.71 4.47
CA THR A 58 20.36 -0.61 4.31
C THR A 58 20.69 -0.89 2.84
N ARG A 59 21.76 -1.67 2.59
CA ARG A 59 22.08 -2.13 1.24
C ARG A 59 21.18 -3.27 0.80
N ARG A 60 20.83 -4.17 1.73
CA ARG A 60 19.92 -5.30 1.51
C ARG A 60 18.75 -5.20 2.45
N ILE A 61 17.56 -5.25 1.92
CA ILE A 61 16.33 -5.14 2.72
C ILE A 61 16.20 -6.36 3.64
N SER A 62 16.52 -7.56 3.14
CA SER A 62 16.49 -8.79 3.91
C SER A 62 17.33 -8.74 5.19
N ASP A 63 18.46 -8.01 5.19
CA ASP A 63 19.35 -7.93 6.34
C ASP A 63 18.79 -7.04 7.47
N CYS A 64 17.80 -6.22 7.15
CA CYS A 64 17.22 -5.25 8.06
C CYS A 64 15.84 -5.68 8.61
N LEU A 65 15.16 -6.60 7.93
CA LEU A 65 13.82 -7.06 8.32
C LEU A 65 13.92 -8.30 9.21
N ASP A 66 13.30 -8.24 10.40
CA ASP A 66 13.18 -9.40 11.31
C ASP A 66 12.00 -10.30 10.94
N SER A 67 11.09 -9.79 10.11
CA SER A 67 9.89 -10.50 9.66
C SER A 67 9.41 -9.90 8.34
N GLU A 68 8.58 -10.64 7.64
CA GLU A 68 7.91 -10.17 6.44
C GLU A 68 7.13 -8.88 6.69
N PRO A 69 7.31 -7.83 5.88
CA PRO A 69 6.61 -6.56 6.04
C PRO A 69 5.16 -6.64 5.57
N GLN A 70 4.30 -5.75 6.06
CA GLN A 70 2.91 -5.67 5.64
C GLN A 70 2.74 -4.99 4.28
N LYS A 71 3.65 -4.07 3.91
CA LYS A 71 3.59 -3.34 2.64
C LYS A 71 4.93 -2.77 2.22
N VAL A 72 5.03 -2.46 0.94
CA VAL A 72 6.08 -1.66 0.33
C VAL A 72 5.45 -0.46 -0.34
N ILE A 73 6.03 0.73 -0.19
CA ILE A 73 5.55 1.96 -0.82
C ILE A 73 6.63 2.51 -1.75
N LEU A 74 6.24 2.84 -2.99
CA LEU A 74 7.00 3.71 -3.87
C LEU A 74 6.44 5.13 -3.76
N ILE A 75 7.32 6.11 -3.66
CA ILE A 75 6.94 7.52 -3.55
C ILE A 75 7.55 8.29 -4.71
N HIS A 76 6.75 9.17 -5.32
CA HIS A 76 7.19 10.11 -6.34
C HIS A 76 6.40 11.40 -6.21
N LEU A 77 7.10 12.51 -5.99
CA LEU A 77 6.47 13.79 -5.63
C LEU A 77 6.02 14.61 -6.84
N GLU A 78 6.37 14.19 -8.05
CA GLU A 78 6.01 14.87 -9.29
C GLU A 78 4.84 14.13 -9.96
N ASP A 79 3.86 14.88 -10.48
CA ASP A 79 2.70 14.31 -11.18
C ASP A 79 3.00 14.14 -12.68
N ASP A 80 3.97 13.30 -12.99
CA ASP A 80 4.40 12.96 -14.36
C ASP A 80 3.96 11.58 -14.85
N GLY A 81 3.15 10.88 -14.03
CA GLY A 81 2.67 9.53 -14.32
C GLY A 81 3.72 8.43 -14.15
N LYS A 82 4.87 8.70 -13.58
CA LYS A 82 5.98 7.76 -13.42
C LYS A 82 5.56 6.49 -12.64
N LEU A 83 4.85 6.65 -11.52
CA LEU A 83 4.37 5.51 -10.73
C LEU A 83 3.30 4.69 -11.48
N LYS A 84 2.42 5.34 -12.25
CA LYS A 84 1.44 4.63 -13.10
C LYS A 84 2.12 3.79 -14.18
N ARG A 85 3.15 4.34 -14.84
CA ARG A 85 3.97 3.57 -15.81
C ARG A 85 4.66 2.40 -15.13
N PHE A 86 5.22 2.60 -13.93
CA PHE A 86 5.85 1.53 -13.15
C PHE A 86 4.86 0.43 -12.79
N GLN A 87 3.68 0.78 -12.23
CA GLN A 87 2.63 -0.19 -11.90
C GLN A 87 2.23 -1.01 -13.12
N LYS A 88 1.93 -0.35 -14.26
CA LYS A 88 1.54 -1.03 -15.50
C LYS A 88 2.63 -1.99 -16.03
N ALA A 89 3.89 -1.57 -16.01
CA ALA A 89 5.02 -2.39 -16.48
C ALA A 89 5.25 -3.63 -15.58
N ASN A 90 4.84 -3.58 -14.32
CA ASN A 90 5.02 -4.67 -13.36
C ASN A 90 3.73 -5.49 -13.09
N ALA A 91 2.60 -5.15 -13.70
CA ALA A 91 1.31 -5.79 -13.42
C ALA A 91 1.32 -7.30 -13.67
N ALA A 92 1.92 -7.76 -14.78
CA ALA A 92 2.03 -9.18 -15.09
C ALA A 92 2.88 -9.96 -14.06
N TRP A 93 3.97 -9.34 -13.59
CA TRP A 93 4.82 -9.92 -12.55
C TRP A 93 4.12 -9.97 -11.20
N ALA A 94 3.39 -8.93 -10.83
CA ALA A 94 2.70 -8.79 -9.53
C ALA A 94 1.53 -9.77 -9.39
N LYS A 95 0.92 -10.19 -10.51
CA LYS A 95 -0.24 -11.08 -10.51
C LYS A 95 0.02 -12.36 -9.71
N GLY A 96 -0.79 -12.60 -8.68
CA GLY A 96 -0.69 -13.75 -7.79
C GLY A 96 0.45 -13.68 -6.74
N LYS A 97 1.24 -12.59 -6.72
CA LYS A 97 2.31 -12.38 -5.74
C LYS A 97 2.01 -11.24 -4.76
N CYS A 98 1.42 -10.18 -5.26
CA CYS A 98 1.04 -9.00 -4.46
C CYS A 98 -0.04 -8.18 -5.19
N ASN A 99 -0.80 -7.41 -4.43
CA ASN A 99 -1.69 -6.38 -4.94
C ASN A 99 -0.94 -5.05 -5.02
N SER A 100 -1.33 -4.19 -5.98
CA SER A 100 -0.81 -2.83 -6.05
C SER A 100 -1.92 -1.83 -6.32
N PHE A 101 -1.92 -0.73 -5.57
CA PHE A 101 -2.91 0.34 -5.69
C PHE A 101 -2.31 1.69 -5.26
N PHE A 102 -2.96 2.76 -5.66
CA PHE A 102 -2.65 4.10 -5.20
C PHE A 102 -3.46 4.42 -3.92
N SER A 103 -2.78 4.93 -2.88
CA SER A 103 -3.43 5.49 -1.68
C SER A 103 -3.51 7.02 -1.74
N CYS A 104 -2.73 7.62 -2.61
CA CYS A 104 -2.81 8.99 -3.11
C CYS A 104 -1.96 9.08 -4.38
N LYS A 105 -1.97 10.21 -5.07
CA LYS A 105 -1.24 10.36 -6.35
C LYS A 105 0.28 10.16 -6.23
N GLU A 106 0.86 10.45 -5.07
CA GLU A 106 2.29 10.31 -4.80
C GLU A 106 2.70 8.91 -4.33
N TYR A 107 1.75 8.04 -3.91
CA TYR A 107 2.03 6.77 -3.26
C TYR A 107 1.46 5.59 -4.02
N LEU A 108 2.36 4.74 -4.54
CA LEU A 108 2.01 3.43 -5.06
C LEU A 108 2.38 2.38 -4.00
N GLU A 109 1.39 1.69 -3.47
CA GLU A 109 1.54 0.67 -2.44
C GLU A 109 1.49 -0.74 -3.04
N TYR A 110 2.36 -1.62 -2.54
CA TYR A 110 2.31 -3.06 -2.76
C TYR A 110 2.01 -3.75 -1.44
N CYS A 111 0.97 -4.58 -1.46
CA CYS A 111 0.45 -5.31 -0.29
C CYS A 111 0.31 -6.81 -0.63
N PRO A 112 0.16 -7.69 0.37
CA PRO A 112 -0.16 -9.09 0.13
C PRO A 112 -1.40 -9.27 -0.76
N VAL A 113 -1.47 -10.38 -1.51
CA VAL A 113 -2.55 -10.63 -2.49
C VAL A 113 -3.95 -10.49 -1.90
N ASP A 114 -4.14 -10.99 -0.68
CA ASP A 114 -5.45 -11.04 -0.01
C ASP A 114 -5.69 -9.84 0.91
N THR A 115 -4.94 -8.74 0.70
CA THR A 115 -5.00 -7.58 1.59
C THR A 115 -5.39 -6.32 0.84
N ASP A 116 -6.55 -5.79 1.18
CA ASP A 116 -7.05 -4.48 0.81
C ASP A 116 -7.99 -3.93 1.92
N LYS A 117 -8.49 -2.71 1.77
CA LYS A 117 -9.38 -2.11 2.76
C LYS A 117 -10.73 -2.84 2.87
N GLY A 118 -11.21 -3.44 1.79
CA GLY A 118 -12.44 -4.22 1.78
C GLY A 118 -12.32 -5.51 2.59
N THR A 119 -11.26 -6.30 2.32
CA THR A 119 -10.99 -7.54 3.09
C THR A 119 -10.77 -7.26 4.58
N GLY A 120 -10.06 -6.17 4.91
CA GLY A 120 -9.89 -5.72 6.30
C GLY A 120 -11.20 -5.34 6.97
N ALA A 121 -12.06 -4.57 6.30
CA ALA A 121 -13.37 -4.18 6.79
C ALA A 121 -14.28 -5.40 7.00
N GLN A 122 -14.35 -6.31 6.03
CA GLN A 122 -15.12 -7.55 6.13
C GLN A 122 -14.65 -8.45 7.28
N TYR A 123 -13.33 -8.54 7.50
CA TYR A 123 -12.79 -9.26 8.64
C TYR A 123 -13.31 -8.70 9.97
N LEU A 124 -13.30 -7.36 10.12
CA LEU A 124 -13.83 -6.71 11.33
C LEU A 124 -15.34 -6.91 11.50
N VAL A 125 -16.10 -6.76 10.42
CA VAL A 125 -17.56 -7.01 10.39
C VAL A 125 -17.88 -8.43 10.90
N LYS A 126 -17.16 -9.42 10.36
CA LYS A 126 -17.32 -10.83 10.78
C LYS A 126 -16.88 -11.06 12.21
N LEU A 127 -15.73 -10.52 12.62
CA LEU A 127 -15.19 -10.68 13.98
C LEU A 127 -16.11 -10.09 15.06
N LEU A 128 -16.76 -8.98 14.74
CA LEU A 128 -17.64 -8.23 15.65
C LEU A 128 -19.11 -8.65 15.51
N ASN A 129 -19.43 -9.63 14.65
CA ASN A 129 -20.79 -10.09 14.36
C ASN A 129 -21.73 -8.93 13.92
N ILE A 130 -21.21 -7.96 13.18
CA ILE A 130 -22.02 -6.84 12.66
C ILE A 130 -22.83 -7.31 11.44
N PRO A 131 -24.15 -7.11 11.40
CA PRO A 131 -24.94 -7.41 10.22
C PRO A 131 -24.45 -6.57 9.02
N HIS A 132 -24.33 -7.18 7.84
CA HIS A 132 -23.93 -6.45 6.63
C HIS A 132 -24.77 -5.20 6.38
N THR A 133 -26.08 -5.29 6.63
CA THR A 133 -27.04 -4.17 6.53
C THR A 133 -26.75 -2.98 7.44
N SER A 134 -25.85 -3.14 8.41
CA SER A 134 -25.42 -2.07 9.32
C SER A 134 -24.03 -1.50 8.96
N THR A 135 -23.53 -1.77 7.75
CA THR A 135 -22.20 -1.31 7.30
C THR A 135 -22.31 -0.13 6.37
N VAL A 136 -21.47 0.88 6.61
CA VAL A 136 -21.29 2.05 5.74
C VAL A 136 -19.81 2.24 5.49
N ALA A 137 -19.42 2.44 4.24
CA ALA A 137 -18.04 2.75 3.86
C ALA A 137 -17.98 4.08 3.10
N ILE A 138 -16.96 4.88 3.41
CA ILE A 138 -16.74 6.19 2.77
C ILE A 138 -15.28 6.22 2.29
N GLY A 139 -15.04 6.67 1.06
CA GLY A 139 -13.69 6.75 0.52
C GLY A 139 -13.55 7.72 -0.66
N ASP A 140 -12.32 7.97 -1.07
CA ASP A 140 -11.98 8.92 -2.14
C ASP A 140 -10.90 8.42 -3.11
N GLU A 141 -10.12 7.39 -2.75
CA GLU A 141 -8.99 6.90 -3.53
C GLU A 141 -9.16 5.44 -3.99
N GLN A 142 -8.26 4.99 -4.87
CA GLN A 142 -8.29 3.66 -5.47
C GLN A 142 -8.33 2.53 -4.44
N ASN A 143 -7.58 2.66 -3.35
CA ASN A 143 -7.53 1.67 -2.27
C ASN A 143 -8.81 1.57 -1.44
N ASP A 144 -9.75 2.52 -1.59
CA ASP A 144 -11.06 2.50 -0.91
C ASP A 144 -12.13 1.75 -1.71
N ILE A 145 -11.92 1.54 -3.02
CA ILE A 145 -12.89 0.90 -3.90
C ILE A 145 -13.37 -0.46 -3.35
N PRO A 146 -12.49 -1.40 -2.95
CA PRO A 146 -12.94 -2.69 -2.41
C PRO A 146 -13.79 -2.53 -1.13
N MET A 147 -13.48 -1.54 -0.30
CA MET A 147 -14.23 -1.29 0.94
C MET A 147 -15.63 -0.72 0.64
N ILE A 148 -15.73 0.23 -0.28
CA ILE A 148 -17.02 0.80 -0.72
C ILE A 148 -17.90 -0.29 -1.34
N GLN A 149 -17.34 -1.12 -2.21
CA GLN A 149 -18.08 -2.21 -2.86
C GLN A 149 -18.51 -3.32 -1.89
N SER A 150 -17.79 -3.49 -0.78
CA SER A 150 -18.08 -4.55 0.20
C SER A 150 -19.07 -4.14 1.29
N ALA A 151 -19.38 -2.86 1.44
CA ALA A 151 -20.33 -2.37 2.43
C ALA A 151 -21.77 -2.42 1.92
N HIS A 152 -22.73 -2.39 2.83
CA HIS A 152 -24.16 -2.25 2.47
C HIS A 152 -24.45 -0.88 1.83
N ILE A 153 -23.83 0.18 2.36
CA ILE A 153 -23.88 1.52 1.78
C ILE A 153 -22.46 1.98 1.53
N GLY A 154 -22.11 2.11 0.24
CA GLY A 154 -20.85 2.72 -0.19
C GLY A 154 -21.04 4.20 -0.54
N ILE A 155 -20.13 5.07 -0.10
CA ILE A 155 -20.19 6.51 -0.35
C ILE A 155 -18.85 6.96 -0.93
N ALA A 156 -18.87 7.43 -2.18
CA ALA A 156 -17.73 8.12 -2.77
C ALA A 156 -17.74 9.60 -2.39
N MET A 157 -16.60 10.11 -1.92
CA MET A 157 -16.48 11.55 -1.59
C MET A 157 -16.51 12.38 -2.89
N LYS A 158 -17.00 13.64 -2.78
CA LYS A 158 -17.11 14.56 -3.92
C LYS A 158 -15.75 14.81 -4.61
N ASN A 159 -14.67 14.90 -3.82
CA ASN A 159 -13.30 15.08 -4.29
C ASN A 159 -12.63 13.76 -4.73
N GLY A 160 -13.31 12.61 -4.60
CA GLY A 160 -12.76 11.31 -4.95
C GLY A 160 -12.48 11.17 -6.45
N ILE A 161 -11.59 10.23 -6.79
CA ILE A 161 -11.25 9.89 -8.17
C ILE A 161 -12.46 9.39 -8.96
N ASP A 162 -12.41 9.46 -10.30
CA ASP A 162 -13.55 9.07 -11.14
C ASP A 162 -13.91 7.58 -11.00
N ASP A 163 -12.92 6.71 -10.75
CA ASP A 163 -13.15 5.27 -10.61
C ASP A 163 -13.93 4.93 -9.34
N ILE A 164 -13.70 5.64 -8.21
CA ILE A 164 -14.46 5.41 -6.98
C ILE A 164 -15.90 5.91 -7.07
N LYS A 165 -16.15 6.95 -7.88
CA LYS A 165 -17.51 7.48 -8.13
C LYS A 165 -18.35 6.55 -8.99
N LYS A 166 -17.73 5.59 -9.68
CA LYS A 166 -18.39 4.56 -10.51
C LYS A 166 -18.53 3.21 -9.78
N ALA A 167 -17.85 3.06 -8.65
CA ALA A 167 -17.86 1.82 -7.87
C ALA A 167 -19.13 1.67 -7.06
#